data_791a5d145cc36965e644b8c98e6db912
#
_entry.id   791a5d145cc36965e644b8c98e6db912
#
_cell.length_a   1.000
_cell.length_b   1.000
_cell.length_c   1.000
_cell.angle_alpha   90.00
_cell.angle_beta   90.00
_cell.angle_gamma   90.00
#
_symmetry.space_group_name_H-M   'P 1'
#
loop_
_entity.id
_entity.type
_entity.pdbx_description
1 polymer ?
#
loop_
_entity_poly.entity_id
_entity_poly.type
_entity_poly.pdbx_seq_one_letter_code
_entity_poly.pdbx_strand_id
1 'polypeptide(L)'
;MKVAIAQINSSRVVAENLAKVQEYVARSADIGADLVVFPEATMTAFGSDLAAAASEHAEHWKTEMQWLAAERDITVVVGEFATAPEGKVRNILAVYTPSGERLDYAKIHLYDAFGFTESETVDPGRDLVVVNIAGVNVGLTLCYDVRFPKLFAELSRRGADVCLVSASWAGGEGKVEQWETLARARALDSNTFVVAVDQSDPAISGVPVKEGAPTGVGHSLVSDPFGHVVQAFGGGEELRVVDIDLDVVRTAEKSIPVLENAKLGY
;
A
#
# COMPACT_ATOMS: atom_id res chain seq x y z
N MET A 1 -11.45 12.96 4.70
CA MET A 1 -11.42 11.81 3.77
C MET A 1 -11.56 10.53 4.59
N LYS A 2 -12.47 9.67 4.20
CA LYS A 2 -12.72 8.40 4.89
C LYS A 2 -12.01 7.25 4.17
N VAL A 3 -11.03 6.64 4.83
CA VAL A 3 -10.17 5.58 4.27
C VAL A 3 -10.54 4.23 4.84
N ALA A 4 -10.93 3.28 4.01
CA ALA A 4 -11.08 1.89 4.37
C ALA A 4 -9.72 1.15 4.20
N ILE A 5 -9.32 0.43 5.21
CA ILE A 5 -8.06 -0.31 5.27
C ILE A 5 -8.41 -1.79 5.28
N ALA A 6 -8.08 -2.46 4.19
CA ALA A 6 -8.38 -3.88 3.98
C ALA A 6 -7.12 -4.72 4.25
N GLN A 7 -6.90 -5.09 5.51
CA GLN A 7 -5.86 -6.08 5.85
C GLN A 7 -6.37 -7.47 5.48
N ILE A 8 -5.86 -8.02 4.40
CA ILE A 8 -6.23 -9.35 3.88
C ILE A 8 -4.98 -10.21 3.72
N ASN A 9 -5.15 -11.51 3.50
CA ASN A 9 -4.07 -12.39 3.05
C ASN A 9 -4.38 -12.89 1.64
N SER A 10 -3.47 -12.66 0.71
CA SER A 10 -3.61 -13.12 -0.66
C SER A 10 -3.12 -14.55 -0.82
N SER A 11 -3.87 -15.36 -1.55
CA SER A 11 -3.46 -16.68 -1.99
C SER A 11 -2.64 -16.58 -3.30
N ARG A 12 -2.15 -17.73 -3.77
CA ARG A 12 -1.49 -17.81 -5.08
C ARG A 12 -2.46 -17.95 -6.26
N VAL A 13 -3.76 -17.91 -6.01
CA VAL A 13 -4.82 -18.06 -7.00
C VAL A 13 -5.50 -16.72 -7.22
N VAL A 14 -5.28 -16.13 -8.40
CA VAL A 14 -5.80 -14.78 -8.72
C VAL A 14 -7.33 -14.69 -8.57
N ALA A 15 -8.07 -15.72 -8.97
CA ALA A 15 -9.53 -15.71 -8.88
C ALA A 15 -10.05 -15.68 -7.42
N GLU A 16 -9.36 -16.32 -6.48
CA GLU A 16 -9.71 -16.28 -5.05
C GLU A 16 -9.47 -14.87 -4.49
N ASN A 17 -8.35 -14.25 -4.88
CA ASN A 17 -8.02 -12.89 -4.46
C ASN A 17 -9.00 -11.87 -5.05
N LEU A 18 -9.39 -12.04 -6.32
CA LEU A 18 -10.40 -11.20 -6.96
C LEU A 18 -11.72 -11.24 -6.19
N ALA A 19 -12.21 -12.43 -5.85
CA ALA A 19 -13.45 -12.58 -5.07
C ALA A 19 -13.35 -11.89 -3.69
N LYS A 20 -12.20 -12.02 -3.03
CA LYS A 20 -11.94 -11.33 -1.76
C LYS A 20 -11.94 -9.82 -1.91
N VAL A 21 -11.27 -9.28 -2.95
CA VAL A 21 -11.28 -7.83 -3.23
C VAL A 21 -12.70 -7.34 -3.49
N GLN A 22 -13.49 -8.06 -4.29
CA GLN A 22 -14.90 -7.71 -4.56
C GLN A 22 -15.71 -7.59 -3.25
N GLU A 23 -15.55 -8.54 -2.32
CA GLU A 23 -16.22 -8.49 -1.00
C GLU A 23 -15.80 -7.26 -0.21
N TYR A 24 -14.47 -7.01 -0.09
CA TYR A 24 -13.95 -5.92 0.73
C TYR A 24 -14.27 -4.54 0.13
N VAL A 25 -14.27 -4.40 -1.20
CA VAL A 25 -14.71 -3.17 -1.88
C VAL A 25 -16.19 -2.90 -1.59
N ALA A 26 -17.05 -3.91 -1.73
CA ALA A 26 -18.48 -3.76 -1.43
C ALA A 26 -18.71 -3.32 0.02
N ARG A 27 -18.08 -3.98 0.99
CA ARG A 27 -18.18 -3.62 2.42
C ARG A 27 -17.65 -2.20 2.71
N SER A 28 -16.59 -1.78 2.03
CA SER A 28 -16.02 -0.44 2.19
C SER A 28 -16.94 0.65 1.65
N ALA A 29 -17.56 0.40 0.50
CA ALA A 29 -18.56 1.30 -0.08
C ALA A 29 -19.82 1.41 0.79
N ASP A 30 -20.31 0.29 1.33
CA ASP A 30 -21.48 0.26 2.23
C ASP A 30 -21.27 1.09 3.51
N ILE A 31 -20.03 1.24 3.97
CA ILE A 31 -19.67 2.09 5.13
C ILE A 31 -19.46 3.57 4.70
N GLY A 32 -19.50 3.85 3.39
CA GLY A 32 -19.32 5.19 2.82
C GLY A 32 -17.86 5.66 2.86
N ALA A 33 -16.90 4.79 2.59
CA ALA A 33 -15.51 5.16 2.44
C ALA A 33 -15.27 5.85 1.08
N ASP A 34 -14.38 6.86 1.04
CA ASP A 34 -13.96 7.53 -0.20
C ASP A 34 -12.99 6.67 -1.00
N LEU A 35 -12.15 5.89 -0.28
CA LEU A 35 -11.25 4.91 -0.88
C LEU A 35 -11.09 3.68 -0.01
N VAL A 36 -10.74 2.56 -0.65
CA VAL A 36 -10.28 1.34 0.02
C VAL A 36 -8.85 1.03 -0.42
N VAL A 37 -7.99 0.73 0.56
CA VAL A 37 -6.58 0.41 0.34
C VAL A 37 -6.32 -1.04 0.68
N PHE A 38 -5.74 -1.76 -0.28
CA PHE A 38 -5.30 -3.15 -0.17
C PHE A 38 -3.78 -3.25 -0.04
N PRO A 39 -3.25 -4.38 0.46
CA PRO A 39 -1.82 -4.63 0.56
C PRO A 39 -1.09 -4.71 -0.81
N GLU A 40 0.25 -4.72 -0.75
CA GLU A 40 1.10 -5.18 -1.86
C GLU A 40 0.77 -6.64 -2.22
N ALA A 41 0.97 -7.02 -3.49
CA ALA A 41 0.76 -8.39 -3.98
C ALA A 41 -0.67 -8.93 -3.74
N THR A 42 -1.68 -8.04 -3.74
CA THR A 42 -3.08 -8.44 -3.57
C THR A 42 -3.58 -9.30 -4.73
N MET A 43 -3.14 -9.01 -5.96
CA MET A 43 -3.51 -9.81 -7.14
C MET A 43 -3.07 -11.27 -7.00
N THR A 44 -1.86 -11.53 -6.52
CA THR A 44 -1.32 -12.86 -6.22
C THR A 44 -0.17 -12.75 -5.23
N ALA A 45 -0.09 -13.68 -4.29
CA ALA A 45 0.94 -13.69 -3.25
C ALA A 45 2.36 -13.88 -3.82
N PHE A 46 3.36 -13.31 -3.17
CA PHE A 46 4.76 -13.63 -3.45
C PHE A 46 5.03 -15.14 -3.29
N GLY A 47 5.90 -15.66 -4.15
CA GLY A 47 6.15 -17.11 -4.26
C GLY A 47 5.28 -17.81 -5.30
N SER A 48 4.35 -17.08 -5.96
CA SER A 48 3.70 -17.47 -7.21
C SER A 48 4.63 -17.28 -8.41
N ASP A 49 4.22 -17.77 -9.57
CA ASP A 49 4.79 -17.35 -10.85
C ASP A 49 4.21 -15.98 -11.22
N LEU A 50 4.93 -14.93 -10.84
CA LEU A 50 4.46 -13.54 -11.03
C LEU A 50 4.38 -13.17 -12.51
N ALA A 51 5.28 -13.72 -13.35
CA ALA A 51 5.30 -13.44 -14.78
C ALA A 51 4.09 -14.08 -15.48
N ALA A 52 3.77 -15.34 -15.15
CA ALA A 52 2.55 -16.00 -15.63
C ALA A 52 1.31 -15.24 -15.15
N ALA A 53 1.21 -14.90 -13.86
CA ALA A 53 0.08 -14.17 -13.31
C ALA A 53 -0.12 -12.81 -14.02
N ALA A 54 0.95 -12.05 -14.24
CA ALA A 54 0.89 -10.78 -14.95
C ALA A 54 0.47 -10.94 -16.41
N SER A 55 1.00 -11.94 -17.12
CA SER A 55 0.68 -12.14 -18.56
C SER A 55 -0.73 -12.67 -18.79
N GLU A 56 -1.23 -13.53 -17.90
CA GLU A 56 -2.51 -14.23 -18.10
C GLU A 56 -3.70 -13.49 -17.51
N HIS A 57 -3.49 -12.72 -16.41
CA HIS A 57 -4.58 -12.18 -15.63
C HIS A 57 -4.63 -10.65 -15.51
N ALA A 58 -3.55 -9.91 -15.84
CA ALA A 58 -3.50 -8.47 -15.56
C ALA A 58 -4.62 -7.67 -16.26
N GLU A 59 -4.95 -7.99 -17.51
CA GLU A 59 -6.01 -7.26 -18.24
C GLU A 59 -7.41 -7.56 -17.68
N HIS A 60 -7.68 -8.80 -17.30
CA HIS A 60 -8.94 -9.14 -16.64
C HIS A 60 -9.02 -8.48 -15.25
N TRP A 61 -7.95 -8.56 -14.44
CA TRP A 61 -7.87 -7.91 -13.15
C TRP A 61 -8.15 -6.41 -13.24
N LYS A 62 -7.47 -5.72 -14.15
CA LYS A 62 -7.66 -4.29 -14.39
C LYS A 62 -9.12 -3.94 -14.76
N THR A 63 -9.73 -4.75 -15.63
CA THR A 63 -11.14 -4.56 -16.04
C THR A 63 -12.06 -4.69 -14.83
N GLU A 64 -11.87 -5.69 -13.99
CA GLU A 64 -12.66 -5.92 -12.77
C GLU A 64 -12.47 -4.80 -11.74
N MET A 65 -11.22 -4.36 -11.51
CA MET A 65 -10.95 -3.25 -10.57
C MET A 65 -11.62 -1.94 -11.04
N GLN A 66 -11.53 -1.64 -12.33
CA GLN A 66 -12.17 -0.45 -12.90
C GLN A 66 -13.69 -0.53 -12.80
N TRP A 67 -14.27 -1.70 -13.09
CA TRP A 67 -15.70 -1.92 -12.92
C TRP A 67 -16.13 -1.78 -11.46
N LEU A 68 -15.40 -2.36 -10.52
CA LEU A 68 -15.70 -2.25 -9.09
C LEU A 68 -15.67 -0.80 -8.60
N ALA A 69 -14.64 -0.04 -8.98
CA ALA A 69 -14.53 1.37 -8.61
C ALA A 69 -15.72 2.19 -9.10
N ALA A 70 -16.14 1.99 -10.37
CA ALA A 70 -17.25 2.69 -10.97
C ALA A 70 -18.61 2.25 -10.40
N GLU A 71 -18.83 0.93 -10.25
CA GLU A 71 -20.11 0.37 -9.78
C GLU A 71 -20.39 0.72 -8.31
N ARG A 72 -19.33 0.80 -7.48
CA ARG A 72 -19.45 1.06 -6.05
C ARG A 72 -19.20 2.51 -5.66
N ASP A 73 -18.88 3.37 -6.62
CA ASP A 73 -18.55 4.79 -6.42
C ASP A 73 -17.48 4.98 -5.32
N ILE A 74 -16.40 4.19 -5.39
CA ILE A 74 -15.29 4.20 -4.44
C ILE A 74 -13.95 4.09 -5.17
N THR A 75 -12.94 4.85 -4.73
CA THR A 75 -11.58 4.66 -5.25
C THR A 75 -10.99 3.35 -4.70
N VAL A 76 -10.44 2.50 -5.58
CA VAL A 76 -9.77 1.25 -5.22
C VAL A 76 -8.26 1.40 -5.39
N VAL A 77 -7.51 1.20 -4.31
CA VAL A 77 -6.03 1.20 -4.31
C VAL A 77 -5.55 -0.20 -3.99
N VAL A 78 -4.88 -0.84 -4.95
CA VAL A 78 -4.60 -2.29 -4.87
C VAL A 78 -3.22 -2.66 -5.43
N GLY A 79 -2.53 -3.60 -4.75
CA GLY A 79 -1.28 -4.17 -5.21
C GLY A 79 -1.48 -5.20 -6.33
N GLU A 80 -0.78 -5.01 -7.44
CA GLU A 80 -0.86 -5.90 -8.62
C GLU A 80 0.48 -6.03 -9.33
N PHE A 81 0.55 -6.94 -10.33
CA PHE A 81 1.73 -7.13 -11.15
C PHE A 81 1.38 -6.90 -12.63
N ALA A 82 2.29 -6.22 -13.34
CA ALA A 82 2.23 -6.04 -14.78
C ALA A 82 3.50 -6.60 -15.44
N THR A 83 3.39 -6.98 -16.70
CA THR A 83 4.55 -7.44 -17.49
C THR A 83 5.58 -6.32 -17.67
N ALA A 84 6.86 -6.69 -17.67
CA ALA A 84 7.99 -5.80 -17.89
C ALA A 84 8.97 -6.40 -18.92
N PRO A 85 9.95 -5.63 -19.42
CA PRO A 85 10.99 -6.15 -20.29
C PRO A 85 11.76 -7.34 -19.67
N GLU A 86 12.42 -8.11 -20.53
CA GLU A 86 13.31 -9.21 -20.15
C GLU A 86 12.63 -10.32 -19.31
N GLY A 87 11.31 -10.49 -19.47
CA GLY A 87 10.55 -11.50 -18.72
C GLY A 87 10.31 -11.16 -17.25
N LYS A 88 10.64 -9.93 -16.83
CA LYS A 88 10.35 -9.43 -15.49
C LYS A 88 8.91 -8.94 -15.36
N VAL A 89 8.54 -8.60 -14.14
CA VAL A 89 7.27 -7.93 -13.84
C VAL A 89 7.53 -6.57 -13.19
N ARG A 90 6.55 -5.67 -13.22
CA ARG A 90 6.47 -4.50 -12.35
C ARG A 90 5.57 -4.81 -11.18
N ASN A 91 6.04 -4.50 -9.99
CA ASN A 91 5.26 -4.52 -8.76
C ASN A 91 4.58 -3.16 -8.63
N ILE A 92 3.26 -3.12 -8.74
CA ILE A 92 2.48 -1.90 -8.92
C ILE A 92 1.50 -1.72 -7.75
N LEU A 93 1.40 -0.49 -7.26
CA LEU A 93 0.25 -0.02 -6.51
C LEU A 93 -0.63 0.79 -7.47
N ALA A 94 -1.75 0.22 -7.88
CA ALA A 94 -2.67 0.83 -8.82
C ALA A 94 -3.82 1.54 -8.11
N VAL A 95 -4.21 2.69 -8.63
CA VAL A 95 -5.37 3.47 -8.20
C VAL A 95 -6.42 3.45 -9.31
N TYR A 96 -7.60 2.98 -9.00
CA TYR A 96 -8.75 2.98 -9.89
C TYR A 96 -9.82 3.91 -9.33
N THR A 97 -10.17 4.95 -10.08
CA THR A 97 -11.18 5.92 -9.64
C THR A 97 -12.57 5.59 -10.20
N PRO A 98 -13.65 6.03 -9.54
CA PRO A 98 -15.01 5.90 -10.08
C PRO A 98 -15.19 6.54 -11.46
N SER A 99 -14.43 7.59 -11.77
CA SER A 99 -14.49 8.30 -13.05
C SER A 99 -13.84 7.56 -14.22
N GLY A 100 -13.19 6.42 -13.99
CA GLY A 100 -12.52 5.64 -15.02
C GLY A 100 -11.03 5.95 -15.18
N GLU A 101 -10.48 6.82 -14.35
CA GLU A 101 -9.05 7.11 -14.35
C GLU A 101 -8.27 5.99 -13.62
N ARG A 102 -7.12 5.63 -14.17
CA ARG A 102 -6.15 4.73 -13.55
C ARG A 102 -4.79 5.41 -13.46
N LEU A 103 -4.15 5.29 -12.27
CA LEU A 103 -2.78 5.72 -12.04
C LEU A 103 -2.00 4.58 -11.41
N ASP A 104 -0.75 4.43 -11.82
CA ASP A 104 0.13 3.35 -11.37
C ASP A 104 1.37 3.92 -10.70
N TYR A 105 1.70 3.41 -9.53
CA TYR A 105 3.00 3.56 -8.90
C TYR A 105 3.75 2.24 -9.01
N ALA A 106 4.87 2.21 -9.73
CA ALA A 106 5.78 1.07 -9.75
C ALA A 106 6.80 1.20 -8.61
N LYS A 107 6.99 0.15 -7.85
CA LYS A 107 7.90 0.08 -6.69
C LYS A 107 9.29 0.55 -7.06
N ILE A 108 9.81 1.55 -6.34
CA ILE A 108 11.13 2.14 -6.61
C ILE A 108 12.23 1.33 -5.93
N HIS A 109 12.07 1.02 -4.63
CA HIS A 109 13.09 0.31 -3.87
C HIS A 109 12.73 -1.16 -3.75
N LEU A 110 13.46 -1.99 -4.50
CA LEU A 110 13.24 -3.44 -4.49
C LEU A 110 13.87 -4.10 -3.26
N TYR A 111 13.23 -5.14 -2.76
CA TYR A 111 13.64 -5.85 -1.56
C TYR A 111 14.75 -6.87 -1.85
N ASP A 112 15.98 -6.37 -1.89
CA ASP A 112 17.20 -7.19 -2.00
C ASP A 112 17.86 -7.29 -0.62
N ALA A 113 17.27 -8.10 0.26
CA ALA A 113 17.72 -8.25 1.64
C ALA A 113 17.30 -9.59 2.24
N PHE A 114 18.02 -10.03 3.28
CA PHE A 114 17.75 -11.26 4.03
C PHE A 114 17.64 -12.53 3.15
N GLY A 115 18.44 -12.59 2.07
CA GLY A 115 18.47 -13.73 1.15
C GLY A 115 17.35 -13.75 0.11
N PHE A 116 16.51 -12.71 0.07
CA PHE A 116 15.55 -12.48 -1.00
C PHE A 116 16.11 -11.43 -1.97
N THR A 117 15.97 -11.62 -3.27
CA THR A 117 16.46 -10.72 -4.32
C THR A 117 15.31 -10.41 -5.27
N GLU A 118 14.52 -9.39 -4.94
CA GLU A 118 13.35 -8.98 -5.74
C GLU A 118 13.78 -8.49 -7.13
N SER A 119 14.95 -7.85 -7.23
CA SER A 119 15.50 -7.32 -8.49
C SER A 119 15.79 -8.37 -9.57
N GLU A 120 15.86 -9.65 -9.21
CA GLU A 120 16.00 -10.72 -10.20
C GLU A 120 14.75 -10.86 -11.07
N THR A 121 13.55 -10.62 -10.49
CA THR A 121 12.26 -10.86 -11.15
C THR A 121 11.43 -9.60 -11.36
N VAL A 122 11.76 -8.50 -10.69
CA VAL A 122 11.01 -7.23 -10.74
C VAL A 122 11.85 -6.14 -11.39
N ASP A 123 11.24 -5.37 -12.29
CA ASP A 123 11.79 -4.15 -12.90
C ASP A 123 11.40 -2.94 -12.05
N PRO A 124 12.37 -2.14 -11.53
CA PRO A 124 12.07 -1.04 -10.62
C PRO A 124 11.38 0.14 -11.31
N GLY A 125 10.49 0.79 -10.58
CA GLY A 125 9.98 2.12 -10.93
C GLY A 125 10.99 3.23 -10.70
N ARG A 126 10.63 4.47 -11.13
CA ARG A 126 11.50 5.65 -10.99
C ARG A 126 10.72 6.91 -10.60
N ASP A 127 9.41 6.87 -10.76
CA ASP A 127 8.57 8.06 -10.64
C ASP A 127 7.84 8.09 -9.29
N LEU A 128 7.86 9.26 -8.67
CA LEU A 128 7.05 9.58 -7.51
C LEU A 128 5.63 9.90 -7.97
N VAL A 129 4.65 9.29 -7.35
CA VAL A 129 3.24 9.48 -7.68
C VAL A 129 2.49 10.09 -6.51
N VAL A 130 1.85 11.24 -6.77
CA VAL A 130 0.86 11.87 -5.89
C VAL A 130 -0.43 12.01 -6.69
N VAL A 131 -1.51 11.50 -6.15
CA VAL A 131 -2.84 11.52 -6.79
C VAL A 131 -3.84 12.25 -5.90
N ASN A 132 -4.77 13.01 -6.49
CA ASN A 132 -5.86 13.61 -5.72
C ASN A 132 -7.04 12.65 -5.63
N ILE A 133 -7.44 12.29 -4.41
CA ILE A 133 -8.58 11.41 -4.11
C ILE A 133 -9.51 12.16 -3.17
N ALA A 134 -10.74 12.39 -3.60
CA ALA A 134 -11.75 13.11 -2.79
C ALA A 134 -11.24 14.45 -2.18
N GLY A 135 -10.41 15.18 -2.94
CA GLY A 135 -9.85 16.47 -2.51
C GLY A 135 -8.59 16.38 -1.64
N VAL A 136 -8.07 15.19 -1.36
CA VAL A 136 -6.85 14.94 -0.58
C VAL A 136 -5.74 14.46 -1.50
N ASN A 137 -4.55 14.99 -1.35
CA ASN A 137 -3.39 14.54 -2.11
C ASN A 137 -2.73 13.33 -1.42
N VAL A 138 -2.65 12.23 -2.13
CA VAL A 138 -2.22 10.93 -1.64
C VAL A 138 -0.94 10.49 -2.36
N GLY A 139 0.14 10.33 -1.62
CA GLY A 139 1.40 9.76 -2.11
C GLY A 139 1.38 8.23 -2.05
N LEU A 140 1.90 7.56 -3.08
CA LEU A 140 1.89 6.10 -3.19
C LEU A 140 3.27 5.53 -2.92
N THR A 141 3.35 4.48 -2.09
CA THR A 141 4.59 3.72 -1.82
C THR A 141 4.28 2.23 -1.61
N LEU A 142 5.30 1.38 -1.80
CA LEU A 142 5.19 -0.07 -1.64
C LEU A 142 6.26 -0.63 -0.69
N CYS A 143 5.81 -1.26 0.39
CA CYS A 143 6.56 -2.15 1.27
C CYS A 143 7.96 -1.63 1.66
N TYR A 144 9.01 -2.11 0.99
CA TYR A 144 10.39 -1.75 1.29
C TYR A 144 10.69 -0.25 1.17
N ASP A 145 9.89 0.49 0.40
CA ASP A 145 9.95 1.96 0.30
C ASP A 145 9.86 2.64 1.68
N VAL A 146 9.19 2.03 2.65
CA VAL A 146 9.06 2.58 4.01
C VAL A 146 10.41 2.77 4.70
N ARG A 147 11.48 2.11 4.25
CA ARG A 147 12.84 2.26 4.80
C ARG A 147 13.57 3.49 4.29
N PHE A 148 13.01 4.20 3.31
CA PHE A 148 13.67 5.31 2.63
C PHE A 148 12.97 6.64 2.94
N PRO A 149 13.36 7.35 4.02
CA PRO A 149 12.69 8.56 4.49
C PRO A 149 12.63 9.68 3.44
N LYS A 150 13.65 9.78 2.58
CA LYS A 150 13.69 10.79 1.52
C LYS A 150 12.52 10.66 0.55
N LEU A 151 12.04 9.45 0.26
CA LEU A 151 10.88 9.22 -0.60
C LEU A 151 9.64 9.93 -0.02
N PHE A 152 9.39 9.78 1.28
CA PHE A 152 8.25 10.39 1.96
C PHE A 152 8.36 11.91 2.04
N ALA A 153 9.56 12.42 2.34
CA ALA A 153 9.83 13.85 2.30
C ALA A 153 9.57 14.46 0.91
N GLU A 154 9.97 13.78 -0.16
CA GLU A 154 9.73 14.24 -1.53
C GLU A 154 8.25 14.13 -1.94
N LEU A 155 7.51 13.12 -1.50
CA LEU A 155 6.06 13.04 -1.70
C LEU A 155 5.36 14.22 -1.02
N SER A 156 5.72 14.53 0.22
CA SER A 156 5.17 15.67 0.94
C SER A 156 5.52 17.01 0.25
N ARG A 157 6.77 17.20 -0.24
CA ARG A 157 7.13 18.38 -1.02
C ARG A 157 6.34 18.53 -2.31
N ARG A 158 5.84 17.43 -2.87
CA ARG A 158 4.92 17.42 -4.02
C ARG A 158 3.47 17.63 -3.60
N GLY A 159 3.22 17.92 -2.32
CA GLY A 159 1.93 18.28 -1.76
C GLY A 159 1.11 17.10 -1.24
N ALA A 160 1.70 15.92 -1.02
CA ALA A 160 0.99 14.81 -0.39
C ALA A 160 0.61 15.15 1.06
N ASP A 161 -0.65 14.97 1.41
CA ASP A 161 -1.20 15.09 2.76
C ASP A 161 -1.21 13.72 3.48
N VAL A 162 -1.29 12.65 2.68
CA VAL A 162 -1.35 11.25 3.12
C VAL A 162 -0.36 10.44 2.29
N CYS A 163 0.41 9.55 2.92
CA CYS A 163 1.20 8.54 2.22
C CYS A 163 0.62 7.15 2.48
N LEU A 164 0.29 6.42 1.42
CA LEU A 164 -0.09 5.01 1.49
C LEU A 164 1.16 4.15 1.40
N VAL A 165 1.25 3.15 2.29
CA VAL A 165 2.29 2.12 2.27
C VAL A 165 1.60 0.77 2.20
N SER A 166 1.41 0.24 1.00
CA SER A 166 0.89 -1.13 0.83
C SER A 166 2.04 -2.12 0.89
N ALA A 167 1.94 -3.15 1.73
CA ALA A 167 3.03 -4.06 2.00
C ALA A 167 2.62 -5.54 1.97
N SER A 168 3.62 -6.38 1.73
CA SER A 168 3.67 -7.79 2.07
C SER A 168 4.95 -8.00 2.87
N TRP A 169 4.91 -7.64 4.16
CA TRP A 169 6.08 -7.53 5.02
C TRP A 169 6.60 -8.91 5.41
N ALA A 170 7.90 -9.11 5.31
CA ALA A 170 8.51 -10.39 5.67
C ALA A 170 8.41 -10.63 7.18
N GLY A 171 7.92 -11.80 7.57
CA GLY A 171 7.87 -12.24 8.97
C GLY A 171 9.25 -12.50 9.59
N GLY A 172 9.28 -12.70 10.91
CA GLY A 172 10.48 -13.01 11.69
C GLY A 172 10.57 -12.19 12.98
N GLU A 173 11.60 -12.48 13.78
CA GLU A 173 11.82 -11.79 15.05
C GLU A 173 12.02 -10.29 14.85
N GLY A 174 11.31 -9.46 15.63
CA GLY A 174 11.37 -8.00 15.59
C GLY A 174 10.79 -7.35 14.33
N LYS A 175 10.13 -8.11 13.44
CA LYS A 175 9.64 -7.57 12.17
C LYS A 175 8.38 -6.72 12.33
N VAL A 176 7.52 -7.04 13.26
CA VAL A 176 6.34 -6.24 13.61
C VAL A 176 6.78 -4.89 14.17
N GLU A 177 7.69 -4.88 15.13
CA GLU A 177 8.22 -3.65 15.74
C GLU A 177 8.93 -2.76 14.71
N GLN A 178 9.65 -3.37 13.76
CA GLN A 178 10.26 -2.62 12.66
C GLN A 178 9.20 -1.97 11.76
N TRP A 179 8.14 -2.69 11.41
CA TRP A 179 7.05 -2.22 10.59
C TRP A 179 6.34 -1.02 11.21
N GLU A 180 5.90 -1.18 12.45
CA GLU A 180 5.19 -0.13 13.21
C GLU A 180 6.09 1.10 13.44
N THR A 181 7.36 0.89 13.80
CA THR A 181 8.32 1.97 14.01
C THR A 181 8.57 2.76 12.72
N LEU A 182 8.78 2.09 11.59
CA LEU A 182 9.04 2.73 10.31
C LEU A 182 7.83 3.52 9.83
N ALA A 183 6.63 2.96 9.88
CA ALA A 183 5.42 3.65 9.45
C ALA A 183 5.20 4.95 10.23
N ARG A 184 5.36 4.92 11.56
CA ARG A 184 5.27 6.10 12.43
C ARG A 184 6.38 7.11 12.15
N ALA A 185 7.62 6.64 11.95
CA ALA A 185 8.73 7.52 11.62
C ALA A 185 8.51 8.26 10.30
N ARG A 186 7.93 7.60 9.28
CA ARG A 186 7.61 8.26 8.00
C ARG A 186 6.60 9.38 8.17
N ALA A 187 5.59 9.22 9.02
CA ALA A 187 4.63 10.29 9.30
C ALA A 187 5.30 11.53 9.92
N LEU A 188 6.23 11.32 10.86
CA LEU A 188 7.02 12.37 11.50
C LEU A 188 7.98 13.06 10.53
N ASP A 189 8.67 12.30 9.67
CA ASP A 189 9.68 12.82 8.73
C ASP A 189 9.07 13.65 7.60
N SER A 190 7.80 13.45 7.30
CA SER A 190 7.12 14.05 6.14
C SER A 190 5.98 15.01 6.50
N ASN A 191 5.59 15.12 7.77
CA ASN A 191 4.38 15.84 8.21
C ASN A 191 3.09 15.35 7.51
N THR A 192 2.99 14.06 7.16
CA THR A 192 1.81 13.48 6.51
C THR A 192 1.14 12.45 7.40
N PHE A 193 -0.13 12.14 7.14
CA PHE A 193 -0.64 10.84 7.60
C PHE A 193 0.08 9.72 6.86
N VAL A 194 0.32 8.61 7.55
CA VAL A 194 0.79 7.37 6.93
C VAL A 194 -0.25 6.28 7.17
N VAL A 195 -0.82 5.77 6.08
CA VAL A 195 -1.73 4.62 6.07
C VAL A 195 -0.93 3.41 5.61
N ALA A 196 -0.49 2.60 6.56
CA ALA A 196 0.34 1.44 6.33
C ALA A 196 -0.52 0.17 6.36
N VAL A 197 -0.63 -0.50 5.22
CA VAL A 197 -1.52 -1.65 5.01
C VAL A 197 -0.69 -2.87 4.63
N ASP A 198 -0.63 -3.86 5.50
CA ASP A 198 0.12 -5.10 5.28
C ASP A 198 -0.81 -6.27 4.98
N GLN A 199 -0.29 -7.27 4.28
CA GLN A 199 -0.89 -8.60 4.22
C GLN A 199 -1.04 -9.14 5.65
N SER A 200 -2.18 -9.76 5.97
CA SER A 200 -2.37 -10.39 7.29
C SER A 200 -1.38 -11.55 7.48
N ASP A 201 -1.11 -11.90 8.72
CA ASP A 201 -0.25 -13.06 9.04
C ASP A 201 -0.88 -14.36 8.52
N PRO A 202 -0.23 -15.07 7.59
CA PRO A 202 -0.74 -16.33 7.06
C PRO A 202 -0.89 -17.43 8.12
N ALA A 203 -0.14 -17.37 9.22
CA ALA A 203 -0.30 -18.30 10.34
C ALA A 203 -1.65 -18.11 11.06
N ILE A 204 -2.22 -16.91 11.02
CA ILE A 204 -3.53 -16.58 11.60
C ILE A 204 -4.65 -16.76 10.59
N SER A 205 -4.47 -16.28 9.35
CA SER A 205 -5.49 -16.36 8.30
C SER A 205 -5.64 -17.76 7.69
N GLY A 206 -4.63 -18.64 7.89
CA GLY A 206 -4.67 -20.02 7.39
C GLY A 206 -4.42 -20.16 5.88
N VAL A 207 -3.99 -19.10 5.21
CA VAL A 207 -3.69 -19.13 3.77
C VAL A 207 -2.34 -19.82 3.55
N PRO A 208 -2.26 -20.85 2.69
CA PRO A 208 -1.00 -21.51 2.38
C PRO A 208 -0.02 -20.58 1.65
N VAL A 209 1.17 -20.42 2.18
CA VAL A 209 2.20 -19.56 1.62
C VAL A 209 3.49 -20.36 1.28
N LYS A 210 4.34 -19.76 0.44
CA LYS A 210 5.67 -20.32 0.15
C LYS A 210 6.63 -19.90 1.26
N GLU A 211 7.32 -20.87 1.84
CA GLU A 211 8.37 -20.62 2.83
C GLU A 211 9.46 -19.67 2.28
N GLY A 212 9.87 -18.71 3.10
CA GLY A 212 10.88 -17.69 2.75
C GLY A 212 10.37 -16.53 1.87
N ALA A 213 9.13 -16.57 1.38
CA ALA A 213 8.55 -15.43 0.69
C ALA A 213 8.01 -14.39 1.70
N PRO A 214 8.05 -13.09 1.37
CA PRO A 214 7.40 -12.07 2.18
C PRO A 214 5.87 -12.19 2.01
N THR A 215 5.16 -12.57 3.07
CA THR A 215 3.73 -12.94 2.99
C THR A 215 2.84 -12.20 3.99
N GLY A 216 3.40 -11.23 4.69
CA GLY A 216 2.69 -10.40 5.65
C GLY A 216 2.89 -10.81 7.10
N VAL A 217 2.70 -9.86 7.98
CA VAL A 217 2.64 -10.03 9.44
C VAL A 217 1.36 -9.43 10.03
N GLY A 218 0.53 -8.80 9.20
CA GLY A 218 -0.57 -7.96 9.63
C GLY A 218 -0.09 -6.65 10.25
N HIS A 219 -0.67 -6.27 11.38
CA HIS A 219 -0.31 -5.06 12.11
C HIS A 219 -0.34 -3.79 11.26
N SER A 220 -1.31 -3.70 10.34
CA SER A 220 -1.60 -2.46 9.64
C SER A 220 -1.87 -1.34 10.62
N LEU A 221 -1.50 -0.13 10.28
CA LEU A 221 -1.72 1.01 11.16
C LEU A 221 -1.90 2.32 10.39
N VAL A 222 -2.53 3.28 11.06
CA VAL A 222 -2.55 4.67 10.60
C VAL A 222 -1.84 5.51 11.63
N SER A 223 -0.83 6.26 11.20
CA SER A 223 -0.15 7.26 12.02
C SER A 223 -0.50 8.66 11.55
N ASP A 224 -0.79 9.56 12.50
CA ASP A 224 -0.92 10.97 12.23
C ASP A 224 0.45 11.66 12.03
N PRO A 225 0.51 12.92 11.55
CA PRO A 225 1.77 13.64 11.36
C PRO A 225 2.59 13.89 12.63
N PHE A 226 2.02 13.67 13.81
CA PHE A 226 2.72 13.75 15.12
C PHE A 226 3.24 12.37 15.58
N GLY A 227 3.08 11.32 14.77
CA GLY A 227 3.52 9.98 15.10
C GLY A 227 2.59 9.20 16.05
N HIS A 228 1.38 9.73 16.34
CA HIS A 228 0.40 8.98 17.10
C HIS A 228 -0.26 7.93 16.23
N VAL A 229 -0.44 6.72 16.77
CA VAL A 229 -1.21 5.67 16.10
C VAL A 229 -2.70 5.94 16.34
N VAL A 230 -3.40 6.37 15.29
CA VAL A 230 -4.85 6.65 15.34
C VAL A 230 -5.69 5.41 15.07
N GLN A 231 -5.12 4.43 14.39
CA GLN A 231 -5.72 3.12 14.16
C GLN A 231 -4.62 2.05 14.14
N ALA A 232 -4.85 0.92 14.82
CA ALA A 232 -3.96 -0.24 14.78
C ALA A 232 -4.75 -1.53 14.58
N PHE A 233 -4.12 -2.51 13.95
CA PHE A 233 -4.67 -3.84 13.65
C PHE A 233 -3.87 -4.92 14.39
N GLY A 234 -4.49 -6.10 14.53
CA GLY A 234 -3.78 -7.32 14.89
C GLY A 234 -3.20 -8.04 13.67
N GLY A 235 -2.78 -9.30 13.84
CA GLY A 235 -2.20 -10.10 12.75
C GLY A 235 -3.23 -10.66 11.75
N GLY A 236 -4.51 -10.78 12.09
CA GLY A 236 -5.55 -11.42 11.28
C GLY A 236 -6.15 -10.53 10.18
N GLU A 237 -7.00 -11.12 9.33
CA GLU A 237 -7.75 -10.36 8.33
C GLU A 237 -8.78 -9.44 8.99
N GLU A 238 -8.82 -8.19 8.58
CA GLU A 238 -9.70 -7.18 9.16
C GLU A 238 -9.97 -6.04 8.19
N LEU A 239 -11.17 -5.44 8.27
CA LEU A 239 -11.54 -4.20 7.58
C LEU A 239 -11.87 -3.15 8.63
N ARG A 240 -11.17 -2.02 8.59
CA ARG A 240 -11.47 -0.84 9.42
C ARG A 240 -11.51 0.42 8.58
N VAL A 241 -12.20 1.42 9.09
CA VAL A 241 -12.32 2.73 8.44
C VAL A 241 -11.80 3.79 9.40
N VAL A 242 -11.05 4.74 8.84
CA VAL A 242 -10.51 5.88 9.57
C VAL A 242 -10.84 7.18 8.84
N ASP A 243 -11.16 8.23 9.59
CA ASP A 243 -11.31 9.57 9.05
C ASP A 243 -9.97 10.32 9.11
N ILE A 244 -9.51 10.79 7.95
CA ILE A 244 -8.31 11.64 7.84
C ILE A 244 -8.74 13.10 7.91
N ASP A 245 -8.25 13.79 8.96
CA ASP A 245 -8.48 15.20 9.18
C ASP A 245 -7.25 16.03 8.75
N LEU A 246 -7.40 16.79 7.67
CA LEU A 246 -6.31 17.60 7.11
C LEU A 246 -5.87 18.76 8.01
N ASP A 247 -6.70 19.20 8.96
CA ASP A 247 -6.31 20.24 9.92
C ASP A 247 -5.16 19.77 10.82
N VAL A 248 -5.06 18.46 11.06
CA VAL A 248 -3.94 17.85 11.78
C VAL A 248 -2.64 17.98 10.98
N VAL A 249 -2.67 17.78 9.65
CA VAL A 249 -1.52 17.99 8.76
C VAL A 249 -1.06 19.43 8.82
N ARG A 250 -1.99 20.39 8.63
CA ARG A 250 -1.69 21.84 8.65
C ARG A 250 -1.16 22.30 10.01
N THR A 251 -1.60 21.67 11.09
CA THR A 251 -1.11 21.94 12.44
C THR A 251 0.32 21.42 12.62
N ALA A 252 0.61 20.22 12.13
CA ALA A 252 1.95 19.64 12.20
C ALA A 252 2.97 20.45 11.38
N GLU A 253 2.63 20.83 10.16
CA GLU A 253 3.47 21.67 9.29
C GLU A 253 3.86 22.99 9.97
N LYS A 254 2.93 23.64 10.65
CA LYS A 254 3.18 24.90 11.38
C LYS A 254 3.99 24.70 12.67
N SER A 255 3.72 23.61 13.40
CA SER A 255 4.31 23.38 14.72
C SER A 255 5.71 22.79 14.65
N ILE A 256 5.94 21.90 13.69
CA ILE A 256 7.22 21.18 13.49
C ILE A 256 7.52 21.15 11.99
N PRO A 257 8.00 22.25 11.38
CA PRO A 257 8.21 22.35 9.94
C PRO A 257 9.49 21.60 9.51
N VAL A 258 9.48 20.28 9.63
CA VAL A 258 10.66 19.41 9.40
C VAL A 258 11.24 19.56 8.00
N LEU A 259 10.38 19.73 6.98
CA LEU A 259 10.82 19.85 5.59
C LEU A 259 11.45 21.20 5.27
N GLU A 260 10.97 22.30 5.90
CA GLU A 260 11.57 23.63 5.77
C GLU A 260 12.90 23.72 6.51
N ASN A 261 13.00 23.05 7.66
CA ASN A 261 14.20 23.02 8.50
C ASN A 261 15.24 22.02 8.00
N ALA A 262 14.89 21.13 7.08
CA ALA A 262 15.79 20.10 6.54
C ALA A 262 17.02 20.72 5.86
N LYS A 263 18.19 20.12 6.12
CA LYS A 263 19.49 20.49 5.54
C LYS A 263 20.12 19.24 4.92
N LEU A 264 21.28 19.39 4.29
CA LEU A 264 22.06 18.31 3.70
C LEU A 264 21.37 17.55 2.56
N GLY A 265 20.54 18.23 1.77
CA GLY A 265 19.83 17.66 0.62
C GLY A 265 18.69 16.73 0.97
N TYR A 266 18.14 16.90 2.14
CA TYR A 266 16.92 16.24 2.61
C TYR A 266 15.70 16.96 2.03
#